data_00d4baacc6b86a732e6a7a2e37b36129
#
_entry.id   00d4baacc6b86a732e6a7a2e37b36129
#
_cell.length_a   1.000
_cell.length_b   1.000
_cell.length_c   1.000
_cell.angle_alpha   90.00
_cell.angle_beta   90.00
_cell.angle_gamma   90.00
#
_symmetry.space_group_name_H-M   'P 1'
#
loop_
_entity.id
_entity.type
_entity.pdbx_description
1 polymer ?
#
loop_
_entity_poly.entity_id
_entity_poly.type
_entity_poly.pdbx_seq_one_letter_code
_entity_poly.pdbx_strand_id
1 'polypeptide(L)'
;DYTAGAIASIAFGQPAPAVDGNVIRVLARLNAYKDTPQKAKPVFTRMLQRVYPSGEDAAALTQGLMELGEVLCLPNGTPKCGECPLKQLCLAQKNNTAAQYPVKAEKKKRHAEDRTILLLSCGKNYALCRRPEKGLLAGLWEFPNFPGKLTAAQVTALLQTKGISAAACTPCGDARHIFTHTEWQMHGYTVCCPEEADGFVWKNADEIRREYAVPSAFRFYLQLLS
;
A
#
# COMPACT_ATOMS: atom_id res chain seq x y z
N ASP A 1 -2.19 16.97 2.34
CA ASP A 1 -3.09 18.01 1.76
C ASP A 1 -4.55 17.56 1.70
N TYR A 2 -4.87 16.33 1.23
CA TYR A 2 -6.25 15.84 1.13
C TYR A 2 -6.94 15.77 2.49
N THR A 3 -6.37 15.06 3.46
CA THR A 3 -6.93 14.90 4.80
C THR A 3 -7.09 16.26 5.52
N ALA A 4 -6.10 17.13 5.38
CA ALA A 4 -6.16 18.48 5.95
C ALA A 4 -7.29 19.30 5.32
N GLY A 5 -7.47 19.24 3.99
CA GLY A 5 -8.58 19.90 3.29
C GLY A 5 -9.94 19.36 3.72
N ALA A 6 -10.07 18.03 3.86
CA ALA A 6 -11.31 17.41 4.32
C ALA A 6 -11.67 17.83 5.75
N ILE A 7 -10.71 17.80 6.68
CA ILE A 7 -10.93 18.26 8.06
C ILE A 7 -11.31 19.76 8.09
N ALA A 8 -10.56 20.59 7.37
CA ALA A 8 -10.79 22.03 7.35
C ALA A 8 -12.18 22.38 6.81
N SER A 9 -12.63 21.73 5.74
CA SER A 9 -13.95 22.00 5.14
C SER A 9 -15.09 21.36 5.93
N ILE A 10 -14.98 20.10 6.34
CA ILE A 10 -16.08 19.36 6.97
C ILE A 10 -16.26 19.79 8.43
N ALA A 11 -15.16 19.85 9.20
CA ALA A 11 -15.26 20.13 10.63
C ALA A 11 -15.22 21.63 10.97
N PHE A 12 -14.59 22.44 10.13
CA PHE A 12 -14.39 23.87 10.42
C PHE A 12 -15.03 24.80 9.39
N GLY A 13 -15.74 24.29 8.40
CA GLY A 13 -16.42 25.10 7.38
C GLY A 13 -15.49 26.00 6.55
N GLN A 14 -14.20 25.67 6.48
CA GLN A 14 -13.24 26.49 5.74
C GLN A 14 -13.26 26.16 4.23
N PRO A 15 -13.00 27.16 3.36
CA PRO A 15 -12.98 26.96 1.90
C PRO A 15 -11.69 26.22 1.47
N ALA A 16 -11.53 24.98 1.93
CA ALA A 16 -10.36 24.16 1.70
C ALA A 16 -10.72 22.90 0.89
N PRO A 17 -10.35 22.83 -0.41
CA PRO A 17 -10.68 21.69 -1.25
C PRO A 17 -9.98 20.40 -0.81
N ALA A 18 -10.74 19.32 -0.70
CA ALA A 18 -10.25 17.98 -0.48
C ALA A 18 -10.26 17.18 -1.80
N VAL A 19 -9.13 17.16 -2.52
CA VAL A 19 -9.03 16.55 -3.85
C VAL A 19 -8.36 15.18 -3.74
N ASP A 20 -9.17 14.13 -3.76
CA ASP A 20 -8.76 12.72 -3.81
C ASP A 20 -8.97 12.10 -5.21
N GLY A 21 -8.81 10.78 -5.31
CA GLY A 21 -9.05 10.04 -6.54
C GLY A 21 -10.50 10.08 -7.03
N ASN A 22 -11.48 10.17 -6.12
CA ASN A 22 -12.88 10.27 -6.45
C ASN A 22 -13.20 11.64 -7.05
N VAL A 23 -12.77 12.70 -6.38
CA VAL A 23 -12.94 14.09 -6.83
C VAL A 23 -12.22 14.31 -8.17
N ILE A 24 -10.99 13.81 -8.33
CA ILE A 24 -10.27 13.88 -9.62
C ILE A 24 -11.08 13.22 -10.74
N ARG A 25 -11.67 12.06 -10.49
CA ARG A 25 -12.47 11.34 -11.48
C ARG A 25 -13.72 12.09 -11.86
N VAL A 26 -14.46 12.61 -10.87
CA VAL A 26 -15.66 13.41 -11.09
C VAL A 26 -15.32 14.64 -11.95
N LEU A 27 -14.33 15.41 -11.55
CA LEU A 27 -13.95 16.64 -12.26
C LEU A 27 -13.33 16.36 -13.64
N ALA A 28 -12.56 15.27 -13.78
CA ALA A 28 -12.03 14.86 -15.07
C ALA A 28 -13.13 14.51 -16.07
N ARG A 29 -14.19 13.81 -15.62
CA ARG A 29 -15.36 13.51 -16.45
C ARG A 29 -16.21 14.76 -16.72
N LEU A 30 -16.43 15.58 -15.70
CA LEU A 30 -17.19 16.81 -15.84
C LEU A 30 -16.61 17.73 -16.92
N ASN A 31 -15.28 17.87 -16.95
CA ASN A 31 -14.54 18.75 -17.86
C ASN A 31 -13.95 18.04 -19.10
N ALA A 32 -14.20 16.75 -19.28
CA ALA A 32 -13.52 15.91 -20.30
C ALA A 32 -12.00 16.14 -20.33
N TYR A 33 -11.37 16.15 -19.13
CA TYR A 33 -9.98 16.56 -18.95
C TYR A 33 -9.01 15.46 -19.38
N LYS A 34 -8.11 15.78 -20.32
CA LYS A 34 -7.30 14.80 -21.06
C LYS A 34 -5.96 14.41 -20.44
N ASP A 35 -5.57 15.04 -19.34
CA ASP A 35 -4.31 14.68 -18.65
C ASP A 35 -4.52 13.63 -17.57
N THR A 36 -3.39 13.07 -17.13
CA THR A 36 -3.36 12.06 -16.05
C THR A 36 -3.79 12.65 -14.70
N PRO A 37 -4.24 11.80 -13.74
CA PRO A 37 -4.64 12.26 -12.40
C PRO A 37 -3.59 13.07 -11.67
N GLN A 38 -2.30 12.74 -11.84
CA GLN A 38 -1.18 13.45 -11.22
C GLN A 38 -1.08 14.91 -11.70
N LYS A 39 -1.29 15.15 -13.01
CA LYS A 39 -1.33 16.49 -13.60
C LYS A 39 -2.64 17.21 -13.31
N ALA A 40 -3.76 16.48 -13.24
CA ALA A 40 -5.08 17.00 -12.99
C ALA A 40 -5.24 17.54 -11.55
N LYS A 41 -4.66 16.87 -10.55
CA LYS A 41 -4.81 17.22 -9.14
C LYS A 41 -4.52 18.69 -8.83
N PRO A 42 -3.35 19.27 -9.18
CA PRO A 42 -3.07 20.67 -8.90
C PRO A 42 -3.98 21.64 -9.69
N VAL A 43 -4.43 21.25 -10.86
CA VAL A 43 -5.36 22.06 -11.67
C VAL A 43 -6.73 22.11 -11.00
N PHE A 44 -7.28 20.97 -10.62
CA PHE A 44 -8.58 20.87 -9.97
C PHE A 44 -8.57 21.47 -8.56
N THR A 45 -7.48 21.35 -7.83
CA THR A 45 -7.34 22.03 -6.54
C THR A 45 -7.47 23.55 -6.71
N ARG A 46 -6.73 24.14 -7.65
CA ARG A 46 -6.81 25.58 -7.94
C ARG A 46 -8.19 26.01 -8.47
N MET A 47 -8.82 25.17 -9.28
CA MET A 47 -10.16 25.44 -9.80
C MET A 47 -11.19 25.48 -8.66
N LEU A 48 -11.16 24.49 -7.79
CA LEU A 48 -12.05 24.44 -6.62
C LEU A 48 -11.77 25.58 -5.64
N GLN A 49 -10.51 25.91 -5.36
CA GLN A 49 -10.16 27.03 -4.45
C GLN A 49 -10.82 28.35 -4.82
N ARG A 50 -11.07 28.58 -6.11
CA ARG A 50 -11.70 29.83 -6.60
C ARG A 50 -13.20 29.92 -6.34
N VAL A 51 -13.85 28.79 -6.14
CA VAL A 51 -15.31 28.70 -6.04
C VAL A 51 -15.77 27.96 -4.79
N TYR A 52 -14.84 27.59 -3.91
CA TYR A 52 -15.16 26.83 -2.71
C TYR A 52 -15.94 27.70 -1.73
N PRO A 53 -17.12 27.27 -1.28
CA PRO A 53 -17.89 28.01 -0.30
C PRO A 53 -17.28 27.95 1.10
N SER A 54 -17.81 28.71 2.02
CA SER A 54 -17.51 28.71 3.45
C SER A 54 -18.68 28.20 4.28
N GLY A 55 -18.45 27.86 5.54
CA GLY A 55 -19.51 27.43 6.44
C GLY A 55 -20.00 26.00 6.11
N GLU A 56 -21.28 25.77 6.33
CA GLU A 56 -21.94 24.47 6.10
C GLU A 56 -21.83 24.01 4.63
N ASP A 57 -21.89 24.95 3.69
CA ASP A 57 -21.76 24.65 2.27
C ASP A 57 -20.39 24.09 1.90
N ALA A 58 -19.32 24.42 2.64
CA ALA A 58 -18.00 23.83 2.44
C ALA A 58 -18.00 22.35 2.78
N ALA A 59 -18.63 21.98 3.89
CA ALA A 59 -18.79 20.59 4.30
C ALA A 59 -19.65 19.81 3.29
N ALA A 60 -20.79 20.39 2.89
CA ALA A 60 -21.72 19.79 1.93
C ALA A 60 -21.05 19.55 0.57
N LEU A 61 -20.29 20.52 0.05
CA LEU A 61 -19.58 20.36 -1.22
C LEU A 61 -18.50 19.29 -1.14
N THR A 62 -17.74 19.25 -0.04
CA THR A 62 -16.70 18.23 0.16
C THR A 62 -17.28 16.82 0.16
N GLN A 63 -18.30 16.60 1.01
CA GLN A 63 -18.97 15.30 1.13
C GLN A 63 -19.67 14.92 -0.18
N GLY A 64 -20.43 15.84 -0.77
CA GLY A 64 -21.13 15.60 -2.02
C GLY A 64 -20.24 15.20 -3.18
N LEU A 65 -19.03 15.80 -3.32
CA LEU A 65 -18.07 15.40 -4.34
C LEU A 65 -17.50 14.00 -4.08
N MET A 66 -17.25 13.65 -2.83
CA MET A 66 -16.77 12.30 -2.45
C MET A 66 -17.85 11.25 -2.71
N GLU A 67 -19.06 11.45 -2.21
CA GLU A 67 -20.19 10.54 -2.39
C GLU A 67 -20.56 10.37 -3.86
N LEU A 68 -20.59 11.45 -4.61
CA LEU A 68 -20.84 11.41 -6.06
C LEU A 68 -19.83 10.48 -6.75
N GLY A 69 -18.56 10.56 -6.35
CA GLY A 69 -17.51 9.70 -6.86
C GLY A 69 -17.69 8.25 -6.45
N GLU A 70 -18.14 7.99 -5.24
CA GLU A 70 -18.26 6.63 -4.70
C GLU A 70 -19.54 5.91 -5.18
N VAL A 71 -20.67 6.62 -5.23
CA VAL A 71 -22.00 6.02 -5.41
C VAL A 71 -22.47 6.05 -6.87
N LEU A 72 -22.20 7.14 -7.59
CA LEU A 72 -22.73 7.39 -8.94
C LEU A 72 -21.65 7.38 -10.02
N CYS A 73 -20.60 8.15 -9.83
CA CYS A 73 -19.51 8.31 -10.80
C CYS A 73 -18.45 7.23 -10.63
N LEU A 74 -18.83 5.96 -10.74
CA LEU A 74 -18.04 4.78 -10.38
C LEU A 74 -16.69 4.70 -11.11
N PRO A 75 -15.62 4.18 -10.44
CA PRO A 75 -14.29 4.03 -11.04
C PRO A 75 -14.23 2.86 -12.02
N ASN A 76 -15.00 1.81 -11.77
CA ASN A 76 -15.06 0.59 -12.56
C ASN A 76 -16.49 0.33 -13.03
N GLY A 77 -16.61 -0.24 -14.23
CA GLY A 77 -17.92 -0.47 -14.84
C GLY A 77 -18.56 0.81 -15.40
N THR A 78 -19.87 0.77 -15.61
CA THR A 78 -20.64 1.89 -16.17
C THR A 78 -21.07 2.85 -15.06
N PRO A 79 -20.70 4.12 -15.12
CA PRO A 79 -21.19 5.13 -14.18
C PRO A 79 -22.70 5.32 -14.30
N LYS A 80 -23.38 5.59 -13.18
CA LYS A 80 -24.83 5.81 -13.13
C LYS A 80 -25.20 7.24 -13.59
N CYS A 81 -24.84 7.57 -14.82
CA CYS A 81 -25.01 8.94 -15.34
C CYS A 81 -26.47 9.39 -15.41
N GLY A 82 -27.42 8.46 -15.53
CA GLY A 82 -28.86 8.76 -15.54
C GLY A 82 -29.35 9.40 -14.23
N GLU A 83 -28.79 8.97 -13.11
CA GLU A 83 -29.12 9.43 -11.75
C GLU A 83 -28.25 10.61 -11.28
N CYS A 84 -27.21 10.97 -12.05
CA CYS A 84 -26.23 11.96 -11.64
C CYS A 84 -26.80 13.39 -11.70
N PRO A 85 -26.77 14.18 -10.60
CA PRO A 85 -27.25 15.54 -10.59
C PRO A 85 -26.45 16.47 -11.52
N LEU A 86 -25.20 16.11 -11.85
CA LEU A 86 -24.32 16.89 -12.73
C LEU A 86 -24.39 16.46 -14.21
N LYS A 87 -25.32 15.55 -14.58
CA LYS A 87 -25.34 14.98 -15.93
C LYS A 87 -25.46 16.01 -17.05
N GLN A 88 -26.22 17.07 -16.83
CA GLN A 88 -26.42 18.12 -17.83
C GLN A 88 -25.18 19.00 -18.04
N LEU A 89 -24.31 19.09 -17.05
CA LEU A 89 -23.06 19.86 -17.10
C LEU A 89 -21.87 18.99 -17.53
N CYS A 90 -22.01 17.66 -17.49
CA CYS A 90 -20.91 16.74 -17.69
C CYS A 90 -20.55 16.55 -19.16
N LEU A 91 -19.38 17.05 -19.57
CA LEU A 91 -18.90 16.95 -20.95
C LEU A 91 -18.64 15.50 -21.35
N ALA A 92 -18.10 14.68 -20.47
CA ALA A 92 -17.88 13.26 -20.76
C ALA A 92 -19.20 12.49 -20.97
N GLN A 93 -20.26 12.85 -20.26
CA GLN A 93 -21.59 12.29 -20.47
C GLN A 93 -22.18 12.73 -21.80
N LYS A 94 -22.11 14.03 -22.12
CA LYS A 94 -22.60 14.59 -23.41
C LYS A 94 -21.93 13.93 -24.61
N ASN A 95 -20.64 13.61 -24.48
CA ASN A 95 -19.83 13.04 -25.54
C ASN A 95 -19.81 11.49 -25.52
N ASN A 96 -20.50 10.83 -24.60
CA ASN A 96 -20.43 9.39 -24.38
C ASN A 96 -19.00 8.84 -24.13
N THR A 97 -18.15 9.63 -23.47
CA THR A 97 -16.73 9.33 -23.25
C THR A 97 -16.38 9.10 -21.76
N ALA A 98 -17.37 8.89 -20.89
CA ALA A 98 -17.15 8.78 -19.45
C ALA A 98 -16.14 7.67 -19.06
N ALA A 99 -16.09 6.57 -19.80
CA ALA A 99 -15.15 5.49 -19.56
C ALA A 99 -13.67 5.85 -19.89
N GLN A 100 -13.44 6.91 -20.67
CA GLN A 100 -12.10 7.35 -21.05
C GLN A 100 -11.44 8.22 -19.95
N TYR A 101 -12.21 8.68 -18.97
CA TYR A 101 -11.73 9.57 -17.92
C TYR A 101 -11.88 8.96 -16.52
N PRO A 102 -10.91 9.24 -15.61
CA PRO A 102 -9.66 9.97 -15.87
C PRO A 102 -8.73 9.17 -16.80
N VAL A 103 -7.91 9.87 -17.57
CA VAL A 103 -6.90 9.23 -18.44
C VAL A 103 -5.95 8.42 -17.57
N LYS A 104 -5.82 7.14 -17.85
CA LYS A 104 -4.95 6.25 -17.05
C LYS A 104 -3.50 6.61 -17.32
N ALA A 105 -2.76 6.91 -16.25
CA ALA A 105 -1.31 6.99 -16.35
C ALA A 105 -0.74 5.63 -16.77
N GLU A 106 0.30 5.63 -17.57
CA GLU A 106 1.05 4.41 -17.84
C GLU A 106 1.52 3.80 -16.53
N LYS A 107 1.21 2.52 -16.33
CA LYS A 107 1.68 1.80 -15.15
C LYS A 107 3.19 1.63 -15.27
N LYS A 108 3.96 2.34 -14.47
CA LYS A 108 5.38 2.05 -14.31
C LYS A 108 5.52 0.58 -13.90
N LYS A 109 6.41 -0.16 -14.57
CA LYS A 109 6.76 -1.52 -14.15
C LYS A 109 7.29 -1.45 -12.72
N ARG A 110 6.74 -2.30 -11.84
CA ARG A 110 7.28 -2.42 -10.49
C ARG A 110 8.68 -3.03 -10.55
N HIS A 111 9.52 -2.58 -9.67
CA HIS A 111 10.83 -3.23 -9.47
C HIS A 111 10.61 -4.55 -8.74
N ALA A 112 10.94 -5.66 -9.37
CA ALA A 112 10.92 -6.96 -8.73
C ALA A 112 12.23 -7.18 -7.96
N GLU A 113 12.12 -7.59 -6.71
CA GLU A 113 13.26 -7.90 -5.83
C GLU A 113 13.11 -9.31 -5.30
N ASP A 114 14.10 -10.14 -5.58
CA ASP A 114 14.23 -11.43 -4.91
C ASP A 114 14.72 -11.24 -3.49
N ARG A 115 14.11 -11.97 -2.55
CA ARG A 115 14.50 -11.99 -1.14
C ARG A 115 14.51 -13.40 -0.59
N THR A 116 15.56 -13.75 0.11
CA THR A 116 15.65 -15.00 0.86
C THR A 116 15.24 -14.75 2.30
N ILE A 117 14.16 -15.40 2.74
CA ILE A 117 13.58 -15.26 4.09
C ILE A 117 14.02 -16.46 4.93
N LEU A 118 14.51 -16.20 6.15
CA LEU A 118 14.97 -17.23 7.05
C LEU A 118 14.06 -17.34 8.28
N LEU A 119 13.41 -18.48 8.46
CA LEU A 119 12.78 -18.86 9.70
C LEU A 119 13.83 -19.55 10.57
N LEU A 120 14.66 -18.76 11.27
CA LEU A 120 15.62 -19.31 12.23
C LEU A 120 14.85 -19.78 13.45
N SER A 121 15.01 -21.04 13.82
CA SER A 121 14.35 -21.64 14.98
C SER A 121 15.36 -22.23 15.96
N CYS A 122 15.14 -22.00 17.26
CA CYS A 122 15.85 -22.65 18.36
C CYS A 122 14.79 -23.17 19.34
N GLY A 123 14.66 -24.50 19.43
CA GLY A 123 13.57 -25.11 20.16
C GLY A 123 12.21 -24.66 19.63
N LYS A 124 11.41 -23.97 20.47
CA LYS A 124 10.10 -23.40 20.10
C LYS A 124 10.16 -21.93 19.72
N ASN A 125 11.34 -21.31 19.80
CA ASN A 125 11.52 -19.89 19.53
C ASN A 125 11.96 -19.64 18.10
N TYR A 126 11.51 -18.52 17.54
CA TYR A 126 11.88 -18.04 16.21
C TYR A 126 12.52 -16.66 16.32
N ALA A 127 13.52 -16.41 15.49
CA ALA A 127 14.24 -15.15 15.44
C ALA A 127 13.45 -14.08 14.69
N LEU A 128 13.38 -12.91 15.28
CA LEU A 128 12.90 -11.68 14.63
C LEU A 128 13.98 -10.61 14.70
N CYS A 129 13.99 -9.72 13.72
CA CYS A 129 14.78 -8.50 13.74
C CYS A 129 13.88 -7.27 13.45
N ARG A 130 14.29 -6.13 13.96
CA ARG A 130 13.58 -4.87 13.72
C ARG A 130 14.14 -4.18 12.50
N ARG A 131 13.26 -3.74 11.61
CA ARG A 131 13.65 -2.99 10.43
C ARG A 131 14.17 -1.61 10.81
N PRO A 132 15.06 -1.02 9.97
CA PRO A 132 15.53 0.33 10.16
C PRO A 132 14.37 1.33 10.26
N GLU A 133 14.60 2.46 10.94
CA GLU A 133 13.61 3.53 11.13
C GLU A 133 13.24 4.28 9.83
N LYS A 134 13.91 3.96 8.71
CA LYS A 134 13.66 4.55 7.39
C LYS A 134 13.53 3.47 6.31
N GLY A 135 12.72 3.77 5.30
CA GLY A 135 12.52 2.88 4.15
C GLY A 135 11.21 2.09 4.23
N LEU A 136 11.11 1.07 3.39
CA LEU A 136 9.92 0.23 3.28
C LEU A 136 9.69 -0.56 4.59
N LEU A 137 8.47 -0.50 5.15
CA LEU A 137 8.09 -1.17 6.40
C LEU A 137 8.96 -0.74 7.61
N ALA A 138 9.38 0.52 7.65
CA ALA A 138 10.25 1.07 8.69
C ALA A 138 9.75 0.80 10.11
N GLY A 139 10.67 0.43 11.02
CA GLY A 139 10.41 0.18 12.43
C GLY A 139 9.58 -1.06 12.77
N LEU A 140 9.07 -1.79 11.78
CA LEU A 140 8.30 -3.02 11.98
C LEU A 140 9.23 -4.23 12.18
N TRP A 141 8.66 -5.32 12.67
CA TRP A 141 9.39 -6.57 12.88
C TRP A 141 9.37 -7.44 11.62
N GLU A 142 10.45 -8.17 11.38
CA GLU A 142 10.55 -9.09 10.26
C GLU A 142 11.34 -10.36 10.61
N PHE A 143 11.16 -11.41 9.83
CA PHE A 143 12.09 -12.53 9.84
C PHE A 143 13.42 -12.09 9.22
N PRO A 144 14.57 -12.58 9.71
CA PRO A 144 15.85 -12.34 9.06
C PRO A 144 15.76 -12.63 7.57
N ASN A 145 16.21 -11.68 6.74
CA ASN A 145 16.12 -11.83 5.30
C ASN A 145 17.28 -11.15 4.57
N PHE A 146 17.57 -11.63 3.37
CA PHE A 146 18.70 -11.17 2.57
C PHE A 146 18.25 -10.89 1.13
N PRO A 147 18.85 -9.90 0.46
CA PRO A 147 18.61 -9.66 -0.97
C PRO A 147 19.02 -10.87 -1.82
N GLY A 148 18.26 -11.11 -2.88
CA GLY A 148 18.53 -12.17 -3.85
C GLY A 148 17.92 -13.53 -3.49
N LYS A 149 17.95 -14.42 -4.46
CA LYS A 149 17.53 -15.82 -4.34
C LYS A 149 18.73 -16.69 -4.01
N LEU A 150 18.93 -16.96 -2.72
CA LEU A 150 20.03 -17.81 -2.25
C LEU A 150 19.63 -19.29 -2.26
N THR A 151 20.58 -20.16 -2.54
CA THR A 151 20.44 -21.61 -2.33
C THR A 151 20.67 -21.96 -0.86
N ALA A 152 20.23 -23.16 -0.42
CA ALA A 152 20.45 -23.61 0.95
C ALA A 152 21.95 -23.59 1.36
N ALA A 153 22.85 -23.98 0.45
CA ALA A 153 24.28 -23.92 0.70
C ALA A 153 24.79 -22.49 0.90
N GLN A 154 24.29 -21.52 0.09
CA GLN A 154 24.64 -20.12 0.25
C GLN A 154 24.09 -19.53 1.56
N VAL A 155 22.87 -19.92 1.94
CA VAL A 155 22.27 -19.53 3.24
C VAL A 155 23.16 -20.04 4.38
N THR A 156 23.52 -21.32 4.39
CA THR A 156 24.38 -21.90 5.43
C THR A 156 25.75 -21.20 5.50
N ALA A 157 26.39 -20.97 4.37
CA ALA A 157 27.68 -20.25 4.32
C ALA A 157 27.52 -18.80 4.85
N LEU A 158 26.43 -18.09 4.47
CA LEU A 158 26.15 -16.74 4.96
C LEU A 158 25.95 -16.70 6.48
N LEU A 159 25.20 -17.66 7.03
CA LEU A 159 24.97 -17.75 8.47
C LEU A 159 26.28 -18.02 9.23
N GLN A 160 27.14 -18.90 8.70
CA GLN A 160 28.48 -19.15 9.27
C GLN A 160 29.34 -17.89 9.34
N THR A 161 29.32 -17.03 8.30
CA THR A 161 30.06 -15.77 8.31
C THR A 161 29.55 -14.78 9.38
N LYS A 162 28.32 -14.98 9.85
CA LYS A 162 27.68 -14.20 10.93
C LYS A 162 27.79 -14.86 12.30
N GLY A 163 28.53 -15.96 12.41
CA GLY A 163 28.68 -16.70 13.65
C GLY A 163 27.44 -17.50 14.07
N ILE A 164 26.50 -17.73 13.14
CA ILE A 164 25.25 -18.45 13.43
C ILE A 164 25.43 -19.90 12.98
N SER A 165 25.36 -20.82 13.92
CA SER A 165 25.42 -22.27 13.65
C SER A 165 24.04 -22.74 13.15
N ALA A 166 24.05 -23.44 12.00
CA ALA A 166 22.85 -24.04 11.42
C ALA A 166 23.00 -25.56 11.41
N ALA A 167 22.12 -26.24 12.14
CA ALA A 167 22.09 -27.72 12.15
C ALA A 167 21.39 -28.28 10.90
N ALA A 168 20.39 -27.58 10.38
CA ALA A 168 19.68 -27.93 9.16
C ALA A 168 19.16 -26.66 8.48
N CYS A 169 19.13 -26.66 7.14
CA CYS A 169 18.58 -25.59 6.31
C CYS A 169 17.74 -26.22 5.21
N THR A 170 16.41 -26.07 5.27
CA THR A 170 15.48 -26.69 4.33
C THR A 170 14.54 -25.64 3.72
N PRO A 171 14.23 -25.71 2.42
CA PRO A 171 13.23 -24.82 1.82
C PRO A 171 11.87 -24.98 2.51
N CYS A 172 11.18 -23.86 2.79
CA CYS A 172 9.86 -23.88 3.41
C CYS A 172 8.77 -23.21 2.54
N GLY A 173 9.11 -22.87 1.31
CA GLY A 173 8.18 -22.35 0.32
C GLY A 173 8.45 -20.91 -0.10
N ASP A 174 7.87 -20.56 -1.25
CA ASP A 174 8.00 -19.25 -1.86
C ASP A 174 6.72 -18.43 -1.63
N ALA A 175 6.89 -17.12 -1.51
CA ALA A 175 5.78 -16.18 -1.37
C ALA A 175 6.02 -14.93 -2.22
N ARG A 176 4.94 -14.21 -2.51
CA ARG A 176 5.00 -12.95 -3.27
C ARG A 176 4.22 -11.88 -2.55
N HIS A 177 4.81 -10.70 -2.46
CA HIS A 177 4.10 -9.53 -1.94
C HIS A 177 4.29 -8.31 -2.83
N ILE A 178 3.20 -7.59 -3.09
CA ILE A 178 3.18 -6.44 -4.00
C ILE A 178 2.98 -5.16 -3.17
N PHE A 179 3.98 -4.29 -3.23
CA PHE A 179 3.90 -2.92 -2.74
C PHE A 179 3.55 -1.94 -3.88
N THR A 180 3.41 -0.68 -3.59
CA THR A 180 3.07 0.35 -4.59
C THR A 180 4.08 0.41 -5.73
N HIS A 181 5.39 0.34 -5.41
CA HIS A 181 6.47 0.53 -6.38
C HIS A 181 7.40 -0.67 -6.52
N THR A 182 7.34 -1.62 -5.58
CA THR A 182 8.23 -2.78 -5.50
C THR A 182 7.40 -4.05 -5.35
N GLU A 183 7.91 -5.14 -5.86
CA GLU A 183 7.36 -6.48 -5.69
C GLU A 183 8.44 -7.37 -5.11
N TRP A 184 8.16 -7.98 -3.96
CA TRP A 184 9.07 -8.98 -3.38
C TRP A 184 8.70 -10.38 -3.85
N GLN A 185 9.70 -11.07 -4.40
CA GLN A 185 9.68 -12.51 -4.67
C GLN A 185 10.51 -13.17 -3.56
N MET A 186 9.83 -13.83 -2.63
CA MET A 186 10.42 -14.33 -1.39
C MET A 186 10.61 -15.82 -1.45
N HIS A 187 11.81 -16.26 -1.11
CA HIS A 187 12.23 -17.67 -1.08
C HIS A 187 12.56 -18.04 0.35
N GLY A 188 11.74 -18.90 0.97
CA GLY A 188 11.83 -19.21 2.38
C GLY A 188 12.66 -20.43 2.70
N TYR A 189 13.40 -20.34 3.80
CA TYR A 189 14.12 -21.46 4.42
C TYR A 189 13.82 -21.53 5.91
N THR A 190 13.52 -22.72 6.39
CA THR A 190 13.58 -23.04 7.82
C THR A 190 14.99 -23.45 8.17
N VAL A 191 15.54 -22.83 9.20
CA VAL A 191 16.89 -23.10 9.67
C VAL A 191 16.84 -23.44 11.15
N CYS A 192 17.25 -24.65 11.52
CA CYS A 192 17.37 -25.07 12.91
C CYS A 192 18.71 -24.62 13.48
N CYS A 193 18.68 -23.85 14.56
CA CYS A 193 19.85 -23.40 15.28
C CYS A 193 19.96 -24.18 16.62
N PRO A 194 21.15 -24.63 17.02
CA PRO A 194 21.34 -25.33 18.29
C PRO A 194 21.20 -24.38 19.50
N GLU A 195 21.45 -23.10 19.30
CA GLU A 195 21.36 -22.04 20.29
C GLU A 195 20.80 -20.75 19.69
N GLU A 196 20.29 -19.86 20.53
CA GLU A 196 19.81 -18.54 20.12
C GLU A 196 21.01 -17.64 19.80
N ALA A 197 21.08 -17.17 18.56
CA ALA A 197 22.15 -16.28 18.12
C ALA A 197 21.88 -14.83 18.55
N ASP A 198 22.94 -14.09 18.85
CA ASP A 198 22.88 -12.67 19.20
C ASP A 198 22.36 -11.80 18.04
N GLY A 199 21.82 -10.64 18.38
CA GLY A 199 21.31 -9.64 17.40
C GLY A 199 19.88 -9.90 16.93
N PHE A 200 19.20 -10.91 17.47
CA PHE A 200 17.79 -11.21 17.21
C PHE A 200 16.98 -11.21 18.49
N VAL A 201 15.68 -10.98 18.33
CA VAL A 201 14.70 -11.22 19.37
C VAL A 201 14.09 -12.60 19.12
N TRP A 202 14.22 -13.50 20.10
CA TRP A 202 13.72 -14.86 20.00
C TRP A 202 12.42 -15.00 20.76
N LYS A 203 11.38 -15.47 20.11
CA LYS A 203 10.03 -15.60 20.66
C LYS A 203 9.31 -16.79 20.07
N ASN A 204 8.41 -17.38 20.86
CA ASN A 204 7.55 -18.44 20.35
C ASN A 204 6.48 -17.89 19.40
N ALA A 205 5.83 -18.80 18.67
CA ALA A 205 4.85 -18.45 17.64
C ALA A 205 3.69 -17.59 18.17
N ASP A 206 3.20 -17.87 19.40
CA ASP A 206 2.06 -17.16 19.99
C ASP A 206 2.45 -15.74 20.45
N GLU A 207 3.63 -15.58 21.05
CA GLU A 207 4.16 -14.26 21.37
C GLU A 207 4.35 -13.41 20.12
N ILE A 208 4.93 -13.99 19.04
CA ILE A 208 5.12 -13.30 17.77
C ILE A 208 3.78 -12.79 17.22
N ARG A 209 2.74 -13.62 17.23
CA ARG A 209 1.42 -13.24 16.70
C ARG A 209 0.73 -12.16 17.52
N ARG A 210 0.93 -12.12 18.85
CA ARG A 210 0.23 -11.19 19.75
C ARG A 210 0.96 -9.88 19.97
N GLU A 211 2.29 -9.90 20.02
CA GLU A 211 3.07 -8.79 20.57
C GLU A 211 3.95 -8.09 19.52
N TYR A 212 4.19 -8.75 18.39
CA TYR A 212 5.10 -8.23 17.37
C TYR A 212 4.36 -7.82 16.10
N ALA A 213 4.53 -6.55 15.69
CA ALA A 213 3.92 -6.02 14.48
C ALA A 213 4.70 -6.52 13.24
N VAL A 214 4.48 -7.78 12.86
CA VAL A 214 5.05 -8.36 11.64
C VAL A 214 4.13 -8.04 10.46
N PRO A 215 4.65 -7.39 9.38
CA PRO A 215 3.86 -6.98 8.24
C PRO A 215 3.18 -8.14 7.51
N SER A 216 2.04 -7.84 6.88
CA SER A 216 1.29 -8.79 6.04
C SER A 216 2.11 -9.37 4.88
N ALA A 217 3.20 -8.73 4.49
CA ALA A 217 4.16 -9.26 3.52
C ALA A 217 4.72 -10.63 3.96
N PHE A 218 4.87 -10.86 5.25
CA PHE A 218 5.38 -12.11 5.82
C PHE A 218 4.28 -13.08 6.27
N ARG A 219 3.00 -12.83 5.92
CA ARG A 219 1.87 -13.66 6.38
C ARG A 219 2.06 -15.14 6.09
N PHE A 220 2.57 -15.49 4.90
CA PHE A 220 2.86 -16.87 4.53
C PHE A 220 3.78 -17.54 5.55
N TYR A 221 4.88 -16.88 5.90
CA TYR A 221 5.86 -17.41 6.83
C TYR A 221 5.37 -17.43 8.28
N LEU A 222 4.54 -16.46 8.69
CA LEU A 222 3.88 -16.48 10.01
C LEU A 222 2.96 -17.70 10.20
N GLN A 223 2.36 -18.20 9.11
CA GLN A 223 1.50 -19.37 9.17
C GLN A 223 2.28 -20.69 9.33
N LEU A 224 3.57 -20.69 9.01
CA LEU A 224 4.45 -21.87 9.16
C LEU A 224 4.99 -22.03 10.58
N LEU A 225 4.84 -21.03 11.44
CA LEU A 225 5.28 -21.12 12.84
C LEU A 225 4.38 -22.09 13.62
N SER A 226 4.97 -23.03 14.32
CA SER A 226 4.30 -24.07 15.13
C SER A 226 4.52 -23.87 16.64
#